data_a5d3535c9ece84d393ee3eebf27608e5
#
_entry.id   a5d3535c9ece84d393ee3eebf27608e5
#
_cell.length_a   1.000
_cell.length_b   1.000
_cell.length_c   1.000
_cell.angle_alpha   90.00
_cell.angle_beta   90.00
_cell.angle_gamma   90.00
#
_symmetry.space_group_name_H-M   'P 1'
#
loop_
_entity.id
_entity.type
_entity.pdbx_description
1 polymer ?
#
loop_
_entity_poly.entity_id
_entity_poly.type
_entity_poly.pdbx_seq_one_letter_code
_entity_poly.pdbx_strand_id
1 'polypeptide(L)'
;MRQVLIWVKNHSTLGRQDFQWQHEPCLAGDVPPEETEDPEAALYGWTDGTHTWKKRRKEKTILYFDKPQHSKEHPTMKPVLLFDYEMQCNTAPGDNVLDIFGGSGTTIIAAEQNGRNAFLMELDPKFVDVIIDRWEKFTGEKAVKLN
;
A
#
# COMPACT_ATOMS: atom_id res chain seq x y z
N MET A 1 -0.47 -17.57 8.20
CA MET A 1 -0.90 -16.18 8.47
C MET A 1 -0.47 -15.81 9.87
N ARG A 2 0.24 -14.71 10.07
CA ARG A 2 0.75 -14.30 11.40
C ARG A 2 0.08 -13.04 11.93
N GLN A 3 -0.26 -12.09 11.06
CA GLN A 3 -0.98 -10.88 11.46
C GLN A 3 -1.89 -10.41 10.31
N VAL A 4 -2.95 -9.69 10.65
CA VAL A 4 -3.80 -8.95 9.72
C VAL A 4 -3.56 -7.48 9.99
N LEU A 5 -3.24 -6.73 8.95
CA LEU A 5 -3.21 -5.27 8.98
C LEU A 5 -4.53 -4.77 8.42
N ILE A 6 -5.09 -3.75 9.04
CA ILE A 6 -6.34 -3.14 8.60
C ILE A 6 -6.04 -1.67 8.31
N TRP A 7 -6.32 -1.27 7.08
CA TRP A 7 -6.35 0.13 6.70
C TRP A 7 -7.79 0.62 6.70
N VAL A 8 -8.06 1.67 7.46
CA VAL A 8 -9.35 2.35 7.52
C VAL A 8 -9.27 3.58 6.62
N LYS A 9 -10.16 3.66 5.64
CA LYS A 9 -10.28 4.80 4.72
C LYS A 9 -11.10 5.90 5.37
N ASN A 10 -10.94 7.12 4.91
CA ASN A 10 -11.69 8.29 5.37
C ASN A 10 -12.95 8.61 4.52
N HIS A 11 -13.27 7.81 3.50
CA HIS A 11 -14.46 7.95 2.63
C HIS A 11 -15.02 6.59 2.22
N SER A 12 -16.39 6.44 2.22
CA SER A 12 -17.05 5.19 1.83
C SER A 12 -17.03 4.98 0.31
N THR A 13 -16.64 3.79 -0.11
CA THR A 13 -16.96 3.28 -1.44
C THR A 13 -18.13 2.33 -1.29
N LEU A 14 -19.26 2.67 -1.93
CA LEU A 14 -20.44 1.81 -1.96
C LEU A 14 -20.06 0.44 -2.54
N GLY A 15 -19.92 -0.55 -1.67
CA GLY A 15 -19.71 -1.94 -2.02
C GLY A 15 -20.55 -2.82 -1.10
N ARG A 16 -21.38 -3.70 -1.69
CA ARG A 16 -22.05 -4.75 -0.93
C ARG A 16 -20.99 -5.76 -0.52
N GLN A 17 -20.79 -5.94 0.79
CA GLN A 17 -19.94 -7.01 1.33
C GLN A 17 -20.78 -8.11 1.91
N ASP A 18 -20.58 -9.35 1.41
CA ASP A 18 -21.30 -10.55 1.85
C ASP A 18 -20.52 -11.36 2.91
N PHE A 19 -19.41 -10.85 3.43
CA PHE A 19 -18.60 -11.52 4.43
C PHE A 19 -18.69 -10.87 5.79
N GLN A 20 -19.45 -11.54 6.69
CA GLN A 20 -19.36 -11.28 8.12
C GLN A 20 -18.13 -12.01 8.66
N TRP A 21 -17.15 -11.25 9.14
CA TRP A 21 -15.96 -11.80 9.79
C TRP A 21 -16.34 -12.39 11.15
N GLN A 22 -16.15 -13.70 11.35
CA GLN A 22 -16.27 -14.35 12.67
C GLN A 22 -15.01 -14.20 13.54
N HIS A 23 -14.01 -13.53 13.08
CA HIS A 23 -12.88 -13.11 13.91
C HIS A 23 -13.14 -11.65 14.23
N GLU A 24 -13.28 -11.36 15.51
CA GLU A 24 -13.19 -9.98 15.95
C GLU A 24 -11.87 -9.43 15.42
N PRO A 25 -11.86 -8.61 14.35
CA PRO A 25 -10.80 -7.65 14.25
C PRO A 25 -10.97 -6.87 15.54
N CYS A 26 -9.99 -6.80 16.41
CA CYS A 26 -10.05 -5.93 17.55
C CYS A 26 -10.12 -4.47 17.05
N LEU A 27 -11.29 -4.08 16.57
CA LEU A 27 -11.77 -2.72 16.56
C LEU A 27 -12.21 -2.38 17.99
N ALA A 28 -11.36 -2.69 18.96
CA ALA A 28 -11.48 -2.21 20.31
C ALA A 28 -10.87 -0.83 20.39
N GLY A 29 -11.55 0.13 19.81
CA GLY A 29 -11.30 1.55 19.94
C GLY A 29 -12.56 2.25 19.48
N ASP A 30 -13.05 3.20 20.26
CA ASP A 30 -14.15 4.07 19.92
C ASP A 30 -13.81 4.83 18.61
N VAL A 31 -14.11 4.19 17.48
CA VAL A 31 -14.16 4.87 16.20
C VAL A 31 -15.57 5.43 16.09
N PRO A 32 -15.75 6.74 16.00
CA PRO A 32 -17.09 7.32 15.86
C PRO A 32 -17.77 6.70 14.64
N PRO A 33 -19.03 6.22 14.75
CA PRO A 33 -19.71 5.51 13.68
C PRO A 33 -20.02 6.35 12.44
N GLU A 34 -19.72 7.64 12.46
CA GLU A 34 -20.14 8.58 11.42
C GLU A 34 -19.10 8.84 10.32
N GLU A 35 -17.87 8.32 10.45
CA GLU A 35 -16.78 8.65 9.52
C GLU A 35 -16.00 7.42 8.98
N THR A 36 -16.46 6.21 9.24
CA THR A 36 -15.69 5.04 8.84
C THR A 36 -16.20 4.41 7.55
N GLU A 37 -15.45 4.58 6.52
CA GLU A 37 -15.48 3.71 5.35
C GLU A 37 -15.10 2.28 5.76
N ASP A 38 -15.59 1.30 5.01
CA ASP A 38 -15.21 -0.09 5.19
C ASP A 38 -13.70 -0.24 5.19
N PRO A 39 -13.11 -0.84 6.24
CA PRO A 39 -11.67 -1.01 6.30
C PRO A 39 -11.19 -1.98 5.22
N GLU A 40 -10.08 -1.68 4.57
CA GLU A 40 -9.40 -2.65 3.72
C GLU A 40 -8.47 -3.51 4.55
N ALA A 41 -8.67 -4.83 4.47
CA ALA A 41 -7.81 -5.79 5.15
C ALA A 41 -6.61 -6.16 4.28
N ALA A 42 -5.42 -6.20 4.89
CA ALA A 42 -4.21 -6.73 4.28
C ALA A 42 -3.67 -7.90 5.09
N LEU A 43 -3.07 -8.88 4.40
CA LEU A 43 -2.41 -10.01 5.04
C LEU A 43 -0.93 -9.71 5.18
N TYR A 44 -0.43 -9.81 6.40
CA TYR A 44 0.98 -9.69 6.71
C TYR A 44 1.58 -11.04 7.07
N GLY A 45 2.70 -11.38 6.47
CA GLY A 45 3.36 -12.66 6.72
C GLY A 45 4.80 -12.67 6.20
N TRP A 46 5.50 -13.75 6.54
CA TRP A 46 6.86 -14.01 6.07
C TRP A 46 7.07 -15.51 5.95
N THR A 47 8.10 -15.91 5.21
CA THR A 47 8.54 -17.31 5.10
C THR A 47 9.07 -17.85 6.44
N ASP A 48 9.39 -19.12 6.52
CA ASP A 48 9.94 -19.73 7.73
C ASP A 48 11.22 -19.02 8.19
N GLY A 49 11.39 -18.93 9.50
CA GLY A 49 12.52 -18.27 10.13
C GLY A 49 12.20 -16.92 10.74
N THR A 50 13.22 -16.10 10.93
CA THR A 50 13.11 -14.74 11.44
C THR A 50 12.92 -13.76 10.28
N HIS A 51 12.05 -12.75 10.46
CA HIS A 51 11.91 -11.66 9.52
C HIS A 51 12.55 -10.37 10.06
N THR A 52 12.88 -9.49 9.17
CA THR A 52 13.40 -8.17 9.52
C THR A 52 12.26 -7.24 9.94
N TRP A 53 12.38 -6.65 11.13
CA TRP A 53 11.49 -5.61 11.61
C TRP A 53 12.31 -4.39 11.99
N LYS A 54 12.09 -3.27 11.32
CA LYS A 54 12.90 -2.04 11.45
C LYS A 54 12.31 -1.01 12.42
N LYS A 55 11.00 -1.08 12.68
CA LYS A 55 10.34 -0.16 13.62
C LYS A 55 10.33 -0.72 15.04
N ARG A 56 9.90 0.10 16.00
CA ARG A 56 9.70 -0.34 17.38
C ARG A 56 8.45 -1.22 17.47
N ARG A 57 8.42 -2.15 18.43
CA ARG A 57 7.26 -3.05 18.66
C ARG A 57 6.03 -2.32 19.26
N LYS A 58 5.78 -1.09 18.83
CA LYS A 58 4.63 -0.26 19.23
C LYS A 58 3.66 -0.02 18.08
N GLU A 59 3.99 -0.51 16.90
CA GLU A 59 3.17 -0.34 15.71
C GLU A 59 1.85 -1.11 15.88
N LYS A 60 0.77 -0.47 15.44
CA LYS A 60 -0.58 -1.02 15.58
C LYS A 60 -0.99 -1.78 14.32
N THR A 61 -1.93 -2.70 14.48
CA THR A 61 -2.51 -3.44 13.34
C THR A 61 -3.56 -2.64 12.57
N ILE A 62 -3.98 -1.50 13.09
CA ILE A 62 -4.89 -0.57 12.41
C ILE A 62 -4.09 0.64 11.97
N LEU A 63 -4.14 0.92 10.67
CA LEU A 63 -3.41 2.00 10.01
C LEU A 63 -4.41 3.01 9.45
N TYR A 64 -4.20 4.29 9.76
CA TYR A 64 -5.03 5.40 9.28
C TYR A 64 -4.23 6.24 8.29
N PHE A 65 -4.63 6.22 7.02
CA PHE A 65 -4.06 7.05 5.97
C PHE A 65 -5.16 7.61 5.08
N ASP A 66 -5.13 8.90 4.85
CA ASP A 66 -6.08 9.56 3.98
C ASP A 66 -5.97 9.04 2.55
N LYS A 67 -7.11 8.68 1.97
CA LYS A 67 -7.18 8.30 0.57
C LYS A 67 -7.00 9.55 -0.30
N PRO A 68 -6.17 9.51 -1.36
CA PRO A 68 -6.06 10.63 -2.29
C PRO A 68 -7.43 10.99 -2.86
N GLN A 69 -7.85 12.25 -2.66
CA GLN A 69 -9.08 12.76 -3.25
C GLN A 69 -8.86 12.97 -4.76
N HIS A 70 -9.70 12.37 -5.61
CA HIS A 70 -9.72 12.57 -7.06
C HIS A 70 -8.40 12.28 -7.79
N SER A 71 -7.97 11.01 -7.80
CA SER A 71 -6.98 10.61 -8.78
C SER A 71 -7.63 10.45 -10.15
N LYS A 72 -7.23 11.29 -11.12
CA LYS A 72 -7.56 11.07 -12.55
C LYS A 72 -6.82 9.87 -13.14
N GLU A 73 -5.81 9.38 -12.44
CA GLU A 73 -4.88 8.36 -12.88
C GLU A 73 -5.39 6.94 -12.61
N HIS A 74 -6.02 6.75 -11.45
CA HIS A 74 -6.60 5.45 -11.10
C HIS A 74 -7.68 5.58 -10.01
N PRO A 75 -8.90 5.02 -10.22
CA PRO A 75 -10.02 5.18 -9.28
C PRO A 75 -9.80 4.52 -7.93
N THR A 76 -8.90 3.52 -7.85
CA THR A 76 -8.59 2.75 -6.63
C THR A 76 -7.17 2.98 -6.12
N MET A 77 -6.56 4.13 -6.43
CA MET A 77 -5.21 4.43 -5.99
C MET A 77 -5.08 4.41 -4.47
N LYS A 78 -4.09 3.69 -3.99
CA LYS A 78 -3.75 3.64 -2.56
C LYS A 78 -2.84 4.82 -2.17
N PRO A 79 -2.90 5.29 -0.91
CA PRO A 79 -2.00 6.33 -0.44
C PRO A 79 -0.53 5.91 -0.50
N VAL A 80 0.33 6.77 -1.04
CA VAL A 80 1.78 6.53 -1.06
C VAL A 80 2.32 6.35 0.37
N LEU A 81 1.80 7.13 1.32
CA LEU A 81 2.21 7.06 2.72
C LEU A 81 1.95 5.71 3.39
N LEU A 82 0.91 4.98 2.96
CA LEU A 82 0.65 3.62 3.45
C LEU A 82 1.79 2.68 3.04
N PHE A 83 2.14 2.67 1.76
CA PHE A 83 3.23 1.84 1.23
C PHE A 83 4.60 2.26 1.78
N ASP A 84 4.83 3.55 1.92
CA ASP A 84 6.01 4.11 2.57
C ASP A 84 6.18 3.58 3.99
N TYR A 85 5.12 3.63 4.79
CA TYR A 85 5.12 3.13 6.15
C TYR A 85 5.43 1.64 6.23
N GLU A 86 4.78 0.83 5.39
CA GLU A 86 4.98 -0.62 5.34
C GLU A 86 6.41 -0.98 4.91
N MET A 87 6.96 -0.29 3.91
CA MET A 87 8.35 -0.46 3.50
C MET A 87 9.33 -0.13 4.61
N GLN A 88 9.10 0.98 5.32
CA GLN A 88 9.96 1.36 6.45
C GLN A 88 9.90 0.37 7.61
N CYS A 89 8.79 -0.32 7.80
CA CYS A 89 8.66 -1.36 8.82
C CYS A 89 9.51 -2.60 8.51
N ASN A 90 9.66 -2.97 7.25
CA ASN A 90 10.13 -4.29 6.84
C ASN A 90 11.43 -4.28 6.05
N THR A 91 11.84 -3.15 5.51
CA THR A 91 13.00 -3.02 4.62
C THR A 91 13.96 -1.92 5.07
N ALA A 92 15.17 -1.94 4.53
CA ALA A 92 16.17 -0.88 4.63
C ALA A 92 16.39 -0.20 3.26
N PRO A 93 16.98 1.00 3.21
CA PRO A 93 17.47 1.57 1.95
C PRO A 93 18.38 0.58 1.20
N GLY A 94 18.16 0.47 -0.11
CA GLY A 94 18.85 -0.50 -0.98
C GLY A 94 18.20 -1.87 -1.08
N ASP A 95 17.22 -2.20 -0.22
CA ASP A 95 16.49 -3.47 -0.32
C ASP A 95 15.54 -3.47 -1.53
N ASN A 96 15.24 -4.67 -2.01
CA ASN A 96 14.35 -4.90 -3.13
C ASN A 96 12.90 -5.05 -2.66
N VAL A 97 11.98 -4.42 -3.39
CA VAL A 97 10.53 -4.51 -3.19
C VAL A 97 9.90 -5.00 -4.48
N LEU A 98 9.13 -6.06 -4.40
CA LEU A 98 8.39 -6.62 -5.55
C LEU A 98 6.89 -6.37 -5.37
N ASP A 99 6.28 -5.79 -6.40
CA ASP A 99 4.83 -5.62 -6.52
C ASP A 99 4.35 -6.22 -7.85
N ILE A 100 3.62 -7.32 -7.77
CA ILE A 100 3.13 -8.04 -8.95
C ILE A 100 1.79 -7.49 -9.48
N PHE A 101 1.26 -6.43 -8.86
CA PHE A 101 0.03 -5.74 -9.27
C PHE A 101 0.23 -4.22 -9.19
N GLY A 102 1.17 -3.69 -9.98
CA GLY A 102 1.68 -2.31 -9.90
C GLY A 102 0.61 -1.21 -9.97
N GLY A 103 -0.49 -1.47 -10.67
CA GLY A 103 -1.61 -0.53 -10.79
C GLY A 103 -1.17 0.85 -11.27
N SER A 104 -1.39 1.87 -10.45
CA SER A 104 -0.93 3.24 -10.75
C SER A 104 0.52 3.54 -10.31
N GLY A 105 1.27 2.55 -9.80
CA GLY A 105 2.67 2.73 -9.41
C GLY A 105 2.88 3.37 -8.03
N THR A 106 1.96 3.19 -7.09
CA THR A 106 2.14 3.70 -5.73
C THR A 106 3.39 3.14 -5.08
N THR A 107 3.67 1.86 -5.30
CA THR A 107 4.85 1.15 -4.79
C THR A 107 6.16 1.75 -5.28
N ILE A 108 6.28 2.09 -6.58
CA ILE A 108 7.53 2.65 -7.12
C ILE A 108 7.81 4.03 -6.54
N ILE A 109 6.77 4.86 -6.36
CA ILE A 109 6.93 6.19 -5.76
C ILE A 109 7.37 6.07 -4.30
N ALA A 110 6.73 5.18 -3.52
CA ALA A 110 7.11 4.95 -2.13
C ALA A 110 8.55 4.41 -2.01
N ALA A 111 8.95 3.50 -2.89
CA ALA A 111 10.30 2.95 -2.92
C ALA A 111 11.34 4.01 -3.25
N GLU A 112 11.09 4.84 -4.26
CA GLU A 112 11.97 5.95 -4.65
C GLU A 112 12.19 6.93 -3.50
N GLN A 113 11.11 7.34 -2.81
CA GLN A 113 11.18 8.22 -1.64
C GLN A 113 12.07 7.67 -0.52
N ASN A 114 12.17 6.38 -0.41
CA ASN A 114 12.88 5.68 0.66
C ASN A 114 14.21 5.06 0.24
N GLY A 115 14.63 5.23 -1.01
CA GLY A 115 15.85 4.65 -1.54
C GLY A 115 15.84 3.11 -1.61
N ARG A 116 14.68 2.52 -1.93
CA ARG A 116 14.51 1.09 -2.19
C ARG A 116 14.48 0.83 -3.68
N ASN A 117 14.81 -0.39 -4.10
CA ASN A 117 14.69 -0.82 -5.49
C ASN A 117 13.33 -1.46 -5.70
N ALA A 118 12.45 -0.85 -6.51
CA ALA A 118 11.14 -1.40 -6.83
C ALA A 118 11.17 -2.21 -8.12
N PHE A 119 10.52 -3.37 -8.08
CA PHE A 119 10.24 -4.22 -9.23
C PHE A 119 8.73 -4.38 -9.33
N LEU A 120 8.15 -3.91 -10.43
CA LEU A 120 6.71 -3.92 -10.62
C LEU A 120 6.34 -4.77 -11.82
N MET A 121 5.19 -5.45 -11.69
CA MET A 121 4.52 -6.08 -12.82
C MET A 121 3.13 -5.47 -12.95
N GLU A 122 2.72 -5.18 -14.17
CA GLU A 122 1.38 -4.68 -14.48
C GLU A 122 0.92 -5.29 -15.80
N LEU A 123 -0.33 -5.79 -15.81
CA LEU A 123 -0.89 -6.49 -16.96
C LEU A 123 -1.42 -5.53 -18.02
N ASP A 124 -2.02 -4.40 -17.60
CA ASP A 124 -2.59 -3.43 -18.52
C ASP A 124 -1.52 -2.41 -18.97
N PRO A 125 -1.18 -2.38 -20.28
CA PRO A 125 -0.18 -1.44 -20.80
C PRO A 125 -0.48 0.03 -20.49
N LYS A 126 -1.76 0.40 -20.39
CA LYS A 126 -2.16 1.77 -20.06
C LYS A 126 -1.71 2.16 -18.65
N PHE A 127 -1.78 1.22 -17.70
CA PHE A 127 -1.27 1.48 -16.35
C PHE A 127 0.25 1.45 -16.30
N VAL A 128 0.92 0.68 -17.16
CA VAL A 128 2.38 0.76 -17.30
C VAL A 128 2.79 2.18 -17.73
N ASP A 129 2.10 2.78 -18.69
CA ASP A 129 2.36 4.17 -19.11
C ASP A 129 2.11 5.16 -17.97
N VAL A 130 1.07 4.94 -17.15
CA VAL A 130 0.81 5.75 -15.94
C VAL A 130 1.93 5.63 -14.92
N ILE A 131 2.43 4.41 -14.66
CA ILE A 131 3.55 4.16 -13.75
C ILE A 131 4.78 4.95 -14.20
N ILE A 132 5.13 4.84 -15.49
CA ILE A 132 6.30 5.50 -16.08
C ILE A 132 6.16 7.03 -15.96
N ASP A 133 5.03 7.58 -16.40
CA ASP A 133 4.78 9.03 -16.37
C ASP A 133 4.83 9.59 -14.93
N ARG A 134 4.28 8.87 -13.95
CA ARG A 134 4.35 9.27 -12.55
C ARG A 134 5.77 9.24 -12.01
N TRP A 135 6.52 8.19 -12.30
CA TRP A 135 7.91 8.07 -11.86
C TRP A 135 8.80 9.15 -12.48
N GLU A 136 8.67 9.37 -13.81
CA GLU A 136 9.40 10.44 -14.49
C GLU A 136 9.08 11.83 -13.93
N LYS A 137 7.80 12.11 -13.65
CA LYS A 137 7.39 13.37 -13.02
C LYS A 137 7.92 13.54 -11.61
N PHE A 138 8.00 12.44 -10.87
CA PHE A 138 8.45 12.46 -9.48
C PHE A 138 9.95 12.63 -9.39
N THR A 139 10.74 11.90 -10.19
CA THR A 139 12.21 11.91 -10.14
C THR A 139 12.84 13.00 -11.00
N GLY A 140 12.17 13.42 -12.05
CA GLY A 140 12.74 14.26 -13.12
C GLY A 140 13.62 13.50 -14.10
N GLU A 141 13.76 12.19 -13.94
CA GLU A 141 14.52 11.32 -14.81
C GLU A 141 13.67 10.76 -15.96
N LYS A 142 14.30 10.09 -16.92
CA LYS A 142 13.64 9.44 -18.04
C LYS A 142 13.76 7.93 -17.96
N ALA A 143 12.63 7.25 -18.07
CA ALA A 143 12.60 5.80 -18.16
C ALA A 143 13.19 5.32 -19.49
N VAL A 144 13.93 4.21 -19.43
CA VAL A 144 14.58 3.61 -20.61
C VAL A 144 13.94 2.26 -20.88
N LYS A 145 13.40 2.10 -22.08
CA LYS A 145 12.91 0.81 -22.54
C LYS A 145 14.09 -0.09 -22.89
N LEU A 146 14.16 -1.22 -22.22
CA LEU A 146 15.10 -2.28 -22.56
C LEU A 146 14.47 -3.19 -23.61
N ASN A 147 15.24 -3.54 -24.64
CA ASN A 147 14.79 -4.45 -25.72
C ASN A 147 14.95 -5.91 -25.29
#